data_7da33bfe0c2b17bb7896449511dd9cd1
#
_entry.id   7da33bfe0c2b17bb7896449511dd9cd1
#
_cell.length_a   1.000
_cell.length_b   1.000
_cell.length_c   1.000
_cell.angle_alpha   90.00
_cell.angle_beta   90.00
_cell.angle_gamma   90.00
#
_symmetry.space_group_name_H-M   'P 1'
#
loop_
_entity.id
_entity.type
_entity.pdbx_description
1 polymer ?
#
loop_
_entity_poly.entity_id
_entity_poly.type
_entity_poly.pdbx_seq_one_letter_code
_entity_poly.pdbx_strand_id
1 'polypeptide(L)'
;MSAIIEPDVSPLTVYLDASAAVKLIVDEAERDALRAFLERQVIPVSSDLLETELRRTANRVGIDQHHVTEVLDRINLTPIDRSLFRGAGLLPHPTLRSLDALHLAAALEVDAHAVVTYDERMAEAARALGLAVITPGAAD
;
A
#
# COMPACT_ATOMS: atom_id res chain seq x y z
N MET A 1 42.77 -4.89 -13.13
CA MET A 1 41.84 -3.79 -12.80
C MET A 1 40.53 -4.39 -12.32
N SER A 2 40.20 -4.18 -11.06
CA SER A 2 38.98 -4.73 -10.49
C SER A 2 37.78 -3.86 -10.88
N ALA A 3 36.73 -4.49 -11.34
CA ALA A 3 35.47 -3.80 -11.60
C ALA A 3 34.84 -3.43 -10.26
N ILE A 4 34.47 -2.17 -10.09
CA ILE A 4 33.68 -1.74 -8.95
C ILE A 4 32.23 -2.11 -9.24
N ILE A 5 31.71 -3.05 -8.46
CA ILE A 5 30.29 -3.39 -8.54
C ILE A 5 29.57 -2.42 -7.59
N GLU A 6 28.83 -1.49 -8.16
CA GLU A 6 28.00 -0.62 -7.35
C GLU A 6 26.82 -1.42 -6.77
N PRO A 7 26.44 -1.18 -5.52
CA PRO A 7 25.26 -1.82 -4.98
C PRO A 7 24.02 -1.45 -5.79
N ASP A 8 23.10 -2.39 -5.91
CA ASP A 8 21.83 -2.13 -6.56
C ASP A 8 21.07 -1.08 -5.76
N VAL A 9 20.92 0.11 -6.35
CA VAL A 9 20.21 1.24 -5.75
C VAL A 9 18.82 1.41 -6.34
N SER A 10 18.30 0.38 -7.00
CA SER A 10 16.93 0.42 -7.54
C SER A 10 15.94 0.67 -6.42
N PRO A 11 14.96 1.56 -6.65
CA PRO A 11 13.96 1.83 -5.63
C PRO A 11 13.08 0.61 -5.36
N LEU A 12 12.67 0.46 -4.10
CA LEU A 12 11.74 -0.60 -3.71
C LEU A 12 10.32 -0.20 -4.11
N THR A 13 9.59 -1.14 -4.70
CA THR A 13 8.17 -0.97 -4.95
C THR A 13 7.40 -1.37 -3.69
N VAL A 14 6.65 -0.43 -3.13
CA VAL A 14 5.87 -0.67 -1.92
C VAL A 14 4.40 -0.44 -2.20
N TYR A 15 3.57 -1.37 -1.79
CA TYR A 15 2.11 -1.30 -1.99
C TYR A 15 1.46 -0.73 -0.74
N LEU A 16 0.68 0.35 -0.90
CA LEU A 16 -0.06 0.96 0.20
C LEU A 16 -1.51 0.47 0.18
N ASP A 17 -1.97 -0.06 1.31
CA ASP A 17 -3.39 -0.30 1.50
C ASP A 17 -4.09 0.97 1.98
N ALA A 18 -5.40 0.90 2.20
CA ALA A 18 -6.18 2.06 2.64
C ALA A 18 -5.75 2.54 4.03
N SER A 19 -5.38 1.61 4.94
CA SER A 19 -4.97 2.00 6.29
C SER A 19 -3.72 2.88 6.29
N ALA A 20 -2.80 2.63 5.37
CA ALA A 20 -1.60 3.45 5.20
C ALA A 20 -1.94 4.77 4.52
N ALA A 21 -2.62 4.72 3.38
CA ALA A 21 -2.90 5.92 2.60
C ALA A 21 -3.78 6.93 3.34
N VAL A 22 -4.69 6.46 4.18
CA VAL A 22 -5.55 7.33 5.02
C VAL A 22 -4.69 8.23 5.92
N LYS A 23 -3.56 7.74 6.42
CA LYS A 23 -2.67 8.55 7.25
C LYS A 23 -2.04 9.73 6.50
N LEU A 24 -2.06 9.71 5.18
CA LEU A 24 -1.57 10.83 4.37
C LEU A 24 -2.61 11.94 4.22
N ILE A 25 -3.88 11.65 4.47
CA ILE A 25 -4.96 12.65 4.38
C ILE A 25 -5.52 13.04 5.75
N VAL A 26 -5.35 12.20 6.78
CA VAL A 26 -5.80 12.46 8.15
C VAL A 26 -4.57 12.63 9.04
N ASP A 27 -4.63 13.61 9.96
CA ASP A 27 -3.51 13.83 10.88
C ASP A 27 -3.54 12.76 11.98
N GLU A 28 -2.66 11.81 11.87
CA GLU A 28 -2.50 10.71 12.81
C GLU A 28 -1.04 10.56 13.23
N ALA A 29 -0.80 9.80 14.29
CA ALA A 29 0.51 9.70 14.95
C ALA A 29 1.65 9.25 14.01
N GLU A 30 1.36 8.33 13.07
CA GLU A 30 2.39 7.75 12.21
C GLU A 30 2.60 8.52 10.89
N ARG A 31 1.86 9.61 10.67
CA ARG A 31 1.87 10.36 9.41
C ARG A 31 3.26 10.82 9.01
N ASP A 32 3.99 11.44 9.95
CA ASP A 32 5.31 12.00 9.65
C ASP A 32 6.33 10.90 9.33
N ALA A 33 6.29 9.80 10.06
CA ALA A 33 7.15 8.65 9.80
C ALA A 33 6.85 8.01 8.44
N LEU A 34 5.57 7.91 8.09
CA LEU A 34 5.15 7.39 6.79
C LEU A 34 5.63 8.30 5.65
N ARG A 35 5.45 9.62 5.80
CA ARG A 35 5.93 10.57 4.81
C ARG A 35 7.44 10.50 4.62
N ALA A 36 8.20 10.43 5.72
CA ALA A 36 9.64 10.31 5.65
C ALA A 36 10.06 9.02 4.94
N PHE A 37 9.35 7.93 5.21
CA PHE A 37 9.61 6.66 4.52
C PHE A 37 9.37 6.78 3.00
N LEU A 38 8.26 7.41 2.60
CA LEU A 38 7.91 7.55 1.19
C LEU A 38 8.82 8.51 0.42
N GLU A 39 9.58 9.36 1.13
CA GLU A 39 10.58 10.25 0.53
C GLU A 39 11.91 9.54 0.24
N ARG A 40 12.07 8.32 0.70
CA ARG A 40 13.26 7.50 0.41
C ARG A 40 13.18 6.94 -1.01
N GLN A 41 14.12 6.05 -1.36
CA GLN A 41 14.11 5.37 -2.66
C GLN A 41 13.06 4.29 -2.71
N VAL A 42 11.79 4.69 -2.68
CA VAL A 42 10.66 3.78 -2.82
C VAL A 42 9.71 4.29 -3.89
N ILE A 43 9.04 3.35 -4.56
CA ILE A 43 7.99 3.66 -5.52
C ILE A 43 6.68 3.26 -4.87
N PRO A 44 5.84 4.22 -4.46
CA PRO A 44 4.55 3.88 -3.88
C PRO A 44 3.57 3.47 -4.97
N VAL A 45 2.96 2.32 -4.78
CA VAL A 45 1.92 1.79 -5.67
C VAL A 45 0.69 1.43 -4.85
N SER A 46 -0.44 1.37 -5.51
CA SER A 46 -1.66 0.80 -4.97
C SER A 46 -2.54 0.37 -6.14
N SER A 47 -3.81 0.10 -5.88
CA SER A 47 -4.76 -0.21 -6.94
C SER A 47 -5.85 0.87 -7.00
N ASP A 48 -6.68 0.80 -8.05
CA ASP A 48 -7.80 1.72 -8.23
C ASP A 48 -8.81 1.69 -7.08
N LEU A 49 -8.84 0.62 -6.29
CA LEU A 49 -9.65 0.56 -5.06
C LEU A 49 -9.34 1.72 -4.13
N LEU A 50 -8.08 2.10 -4.05
CA LEU A 50 -7.62 3.13 -3.12
C LEU A 50 -8.32 4.46 -3.37
N GLU A 51 -8.58 4.79 -4.62
CA GLU A 51 -9.27 6.05 -4.94
C GLU A 51 -10.62 6.13 -4.24
N THR A 52 -11.45 5.10 -4.40
CA THR A 52 -12.76 5.07 -3.77
C THR A 52 -12.66 5.07 -2.25
N GLU A 53 -11.74 4.28 -1.70
CA GLU A 53 -11.58 4.17 -0.26
C GLU A 53 -11.16 5.51 0.37
N LEU A 54 -10.17 6.19 -0.22
CA LEU A 54 -9.73 7.49 0.30
C LEU A 54 -10.79 8.56 0.16
N ARG A 55 -11.48 8.61 -0.98
CA ARG A 55 -12.53 9.62 -1.19
C ARG A 55 -13.73 9.40 -0.26
N ARG A 56 -14.08 8.14 0.01
CA ARG A 56 -15.14 7.83 0.98
C ARG A 56 -14.73 8.22 2.40
N THR A 57 -13.50 7.97 2.78
CA THR A 57 -12.98 8.39 4.08
C THR A 57 -12.98 9.91 4.20
N ALA A 58 -12.46 10.61 3.20
CA ALA A 58 -12.44 12.08 3.20
C ALA A 58 -13.84 12.67 3.30
N ASN A 59 -14.79 12.08 2.57
CA ASN A 59 -16.19 12.51 2.61
C ASN A 59 -16.79 12.33 4.03
N ARG A 60 -16.47 11.21 4.68
CA ARG A 60 -16.98 10.90 6.01
C ARG A 60 -16.42 11.83 7.09
N VAL A 61 -15.12 12.15 7.03
CA VAL A 61 -14.44 12.93 8.05
C VAL A 61 -14.28 14.42 7.72
N GLY A 62 -14.74 14.85 6.55
CA GLY A 62 -14.71 16.26 6.17
C GLY A 62 -13.39 16.77 5.63
N ILE A 63 -12.60 15.92 4.96
CA ILE A 63 -11.36 16.32 4.32
C ILE A 63 -11.67 16.79 2.89
N ASP A 64 -10.99 17.86 2.46
CA ASP A 64 -11.13 18.41 1.10
C ASP A 64 -10.67 17.37 0.07
N GLN A 65 -11.51 17.10 -0.92
CA GLN A 65 -11.20 16.14 -1.99
C GLN A 65 -9.99 16.56 -2.84
N HIS A 66 -9.69 17.85 -2.90
CA HIS A 66 -8.49 18.31 -3.57
C HIS A 66 -7.23 17.75 -2.92
N HIS A 67 -7.20 17.69 -1.59
CA HIS A 67 -6.10 17.09 -0.86
C HIS A 67 -5.96 15.59 -1.16
N VAL A 68 -7.09 14.89 -1.28
CA VAL A 68 -7.09 13.47 -1.68
C VAL A 68 -6.46 13.31 -3.07
N THR A 69 -6.85 14.17 -4.01
CA THR A 69 -6.30 14.14 -5.36
C THR A 69 -4.78 14.34 -5.35
N GLU A 70 -4.28 15.27 -4.54
CA GLU A 70 -2.83 15.50 -4.42
C GLU A 70 -2.09 14.26 -3.91
N VAL A 71 -2.68 13.57 -2.94
CA VAL A 71 -2.08 12.33 -2.41
C VAL A 71 -2.10 11.23 -3.46
N LEU A 72 -3.24 11.02 -4.13
CA LEU A 72 -3.38 9.98 -5.15
C LEU A 72 -2.44 10.21 -6.34
N ASP A 73 -2.20 11.47 -6.70
CA ASP A 73 -1.29 11.81 -7.81
C ASP A 73 0.15 11.38 -7.54
N ARG A 74 0.51 11.14 -6.29
CA ARG A 74 1.86 10.68 -5.90
C ARG A 74 1.97 9.17 -5.79
N ILE A 75 0.88 8.45 -5.98
CA ILE A 75 0.83 6.99 -5.87
C ILE A 75 0.52 6.42 -7.25
N ASN A 76 1.28 5.41 -7.67
CA ASN A 76 1.02 4.73 -8.92
C ASN A 76 -0.14 3.75 -8.72
N LEU A 77 -1.29 4.03 -9.31
CA LEU A 77 -2.46 3.18 -9.18
C LEU A 77 -2.53 2.20 -10.33
N THR A 78 -2.72 0.92 -10.01
CA THR A 78 -2.91 -0.12 -11.01
C THR A 78 -4.39 -0.42 -11.19
N PRO A 79 -4.84 -0.68 -12.42
CA PRO A 79 -6.24 -1.05 -12.65
C PRO A 79 -6.52 -2.44 -12.07
N ILE A 80 -7.77 -2.67 -11.72
CA ILE A 80 -8.23 -3.97 -11.28
C ILE A 80 -9.05 -4.57 -12.40
N ASP A 81 -8.54 -5.65 -12.99
CA ASP A 81 -9.23 -6.35 -14.04
C ASP A 81 -9.98 -7.57 -13.49
N ARG A 82 -10.68 -8.24 -14.39
CA ARG A 82 -11.50 -9.41 -14.03
C ARG A 82 -10.68 -10.52 -13.40
N SER A 83 -9.48 -10.77 -13.90
CA SER A 83 -8.63 -11.84 -13.38
C SER A 83 -8.16 -11.57 -11.97
N LEU A 84 -7.97 -10.30 -11.61
CA LEU A 84 -7.59 -9.92 -10.25
C LEU A 84 -8.71 -10.23 -9.25
N PHE A 85 -9.96 -9.98 -9.62
CA PHE A 85 -11.10 -10.34 -8.77
C PHE A 85 -11.12 -11.84 -8.50
N ARG A 86 -10.88 -12.66 -9.53
CA ARG A 86 -10.80 -14.11 -9.37
C ARG A 86 -9.64 -14.50 -8.47
N GLY A 87 -8.45 -13.97 -8.71
CA GLY A 87 -7.26 -14.26 -7.92
C GLY A 87 -7.45 -13.91 -6.45
N ALA A 88 -8.04 -12.76 -6.17
CA ALA A 88 -8.32 -12.33 -4.81
C ALA A 88 -9.28 -13.30 -4.11
N GLY A 89 -10.32 -13.74 -4.83
CA GLY A 89 -11.28 -14.70 -4.28
C GLY A 89 -10.70 -16.08 -3.97
N LEU A 90 -9.57 -16.42 -4.58
CA LEU A 90 -8.90 -17.71 -4.41
C LEU A 90 -7.73 -17.66 -3.42
N LEU A 91 -7.44 -16.51 -2.82
CA LEU A 91 -6.35 -16.41 -1.83
C LEU A 91 -6.63 -17.35 -0.65
N PRO A 92 -5.60 -18.07 -0.16
CA PRO A 92 -5.81 -19.16 0.80
C PRO A 92 -6.07 -18.71 2.24
N HIS A 93 -6.11 -17.43 2.54
CA HIS A 93 -6.31 -16.91 3.89
C HIS A 93 -7.82 -16.71 4.15
N PRO A 94 -8.50 -17.63 4.88
CA PRO A 94 -9.97 -17.68 4.91
C PRO A 94 -10.63 -16.53 5.68
N THR A 95 -9.90 -15.85 6.58
CA THR A 95 -10.44 -14.74 7.36
C THR A 95 -10.21 -13.37 6.72
N LEU A 96 -9.57 -13.34 5.56
CA LEU A 96 -9.28 -12.10 4.87
C LEU A 96 -10.54 -11.53 4.24
N ARG A 97 -10.79 -10.24 4.48
CA ARG A 97 -11.97 -9.57 3.91
C ARG A 97 -11.76 -9.30 2.42
N SER A 98 -12.87 -9.15 1.68
CA SER A 98 -12.84 -9.03 0.22
C SER A 98 -11.97 -7.88 -0.29
N LEU A 99 -12.08 -6.68 0.31
CA LEU A 99 -11.26 -5.53 -0.13
C LEU A 99 -9.79 -5.76 0.20
N ASP A 100 -9.48 -6.35 1.34
CA ASP A 100 -8.10 -6.67 1.72
C ASP A 100 -7.52 -7.74 0.78
N ALA A 101 -8.32 -8.73 0.42
CA ALA A 101 -7.91 -9.74 -0.55
C ALA A 101 -7.59 -9.12 -1.92
N LEU A 102 -8.39 -8.16 -2.36
CA LEU A 102 -8.12 -7.43 -3.60
C LEU A 102 -6.82 -6.63 -3.52
N HIS A 103 -6.56 -5.96 -2.40
CA HIS A 103 -5.30 -5.25 -2.21
C HIS A 103 -4.10 -6.21 -2.24
N LEU A 104 -4.19 -7.35 -1.53
CA LEU A 104 -3.07 -8.30 -1.53
C LEU A 104 -2.87 -8.96 -2.89
N ALA A 105 -3.94 -9.28 -3.60
CA ALA A 105 -3.82 -9.80 -4.96
C ALA A 105 -3.14 -8.78 -5.89
N ALA A 106 -3.50 -7.50 -5.76
CA ALA A 106 -2.87 -6.42 -6.53
C ALA A 106 -1.39 -6.27 -6.18
N ALA A 107 -1.05 -6.34 -4.89
CA ALA A 107 0.34 -6.26 -4.45
C ALA A 107 1.18 -7.41 -5.03
N LEU A 108 0.63 -8.62 -5.05
CA LEU A 108 1.30 -9.78 -5.65
C LEU A 108 1.47 -9.62 -7.16
N GLU A 109 0.45 -9.11 -7.85
CA GLU A 109 0.48 -8.95 -9.31
C GLU A 109 1.55 -7.95 -9.74
N VAL A 110 1.76 -6.89 -8.99
CA VAL A 110 2.78 -5.88 -9.32
C VAL A 110 4.16 -6.25 -8.76
N ASP A 111 4.31 -7.42 -8.18
CA ASP A 111 5.56 -7.88 -7.56
C ASP A 111 6.09 -6.88 -6.55
N ALA A 112 5.22 -6.35 -5.69
CA ALA A 112 5.64 -5.42 -4.66
C ALA A 112 6.65 -6.08 -3.71
N HIS A 113 7.69 -5.34 -3.33
CA HIS A 113 8.68 -5.81 -2.37
C HIS A 113 8.09 -5.88 -0.96
N ALA A 114 7.16 -4.98 -0.67
CA ALA A 114 6.54 -4.91 0.65
C ALA A 114 5.15 -4.30 0.56
N VAL A 115 4.34 -4.60 1.56
CA VAL A 115 3.05 -3.93 1.78
C VAL A 115 3.22 -2.97 2.96
N VAL A 116 2.80 -1.74 2.77
CA VAL A 116 2.73 -0.74 3.83
C VAL A 116 1.31 -0.75 4.36
N THR A 117 1.14 -1.17 5.60
CA THR A 117 -0.18 -1.30 6.22
C THR A 117 -0.06 -1.08 7.72
N TYR A 118 -1.14 -0.55 8.31
CA TYR A 118 -1.27 -0.41 9.76
C TYR A 118 -2.38 -1.32 10.31
N ASP A 119 -2.95 -2.16 9.46
CA ASP A 119 -3.96 -3.14 9.83
C ASP A 119 -3.27 -4.48 10.13
N GLU A 120 -3.38 -4.96 11.37
CA GLU A 120 -2.70 -6.18 11.79
C GLU A 120 -3.19 -7.43 11.03
N ARG A 121 -4.47 -7.49 10.67
CA ARG A 121 -5.02 -8.62 9.89
C ARG A 121 -4.43 -8.64 8.49
N MET A 122 -4.34 -7.47 7.87
CA MET A 122 -3.72 -7.32 6.57
C MET A 122 -2.23 -7.71 6.64
N ALA A 123 -1.52 -7.24 7.67
CA ALA A 123 -0.10 -7.55 7.87
C ALA A 123 0.13 -9.05 8.01
N GLU A 124 -0.68 -9.72 8.82
CA GLU A 124 -0.60 -11.16 9.01
C GLU A 124 -0.81 -11.91 7.70
N ALA A 125 -1.86 -11.54 6.97
CA ALA A 125 -2.17 -12.17 5.69
C ALA A 125 -1.07 -11.93 4.65
N ALA A 126 -0.54 -10.71 4.60
CA ALA A 126 0.57 -10.39 3.69
C ALA A 126 1.79 -11.25 3.96
N ARG A 127 2.17 -11.39 5.22
CA ARG A 127 3.31 -12.24 5.61
C ARG A 127 3.06 -13.71 5.26
N ALA A 128 1.85 -14.19 5.49
CA ALA A 128 1.48 -15.57 5.14
C ALA A 128 1.60 -15.84 3.65
N LEU A 129 1.45 -14.80 2.81
CA LEU A 129 1.59 -14.89 1.37
C LEU A 129 3.03 -14.62 0.88
N GLY A 130 3.97 -14.46 1.81
CA GLY A 130 5.38 -14.23 1.48
C GLY A 130 5.75 -12.77 1.22
N LEU A 131 4.87 -11.83 1.51
CA LEU A 131 5.15 -10.39 1.35
C LEU A 131 5.77 -9.83 2.63
N ALA A 132 6.76 -8.97 2.48
CA ALA A 132 7.27 -8.19 3.60
C ALA A 132 6.23 -7.13 4.00
N VAL A 133 6.23 -6.74 5.27
CA VAL A 133 5.33 -5.72 5.80
C VAL A 133 6.15 -4.61 6.42
N ILE A 134 5.79 -3.37 6.11
CA ILE A 134 6.45 -2.18 6.64
C ILE A 134 5.36 -1.32 7.29
N THR A 135 5.61 -0.89 8.52
CA THR A 135 4.69 -0.06 9.30
C THR A 135 5.44 1.15 9.89
N PRO A 136 5.76 2.15 9.04
CA PRO A 136 6.57 3.29 9.51
C PRO A 136 5.96 4.00 10.72
N GLY A 137 6.75 4.15 11.78
CA GLY A 137 6.35 4.83 12.99
C GLY A 137 5.48 4.04 13.95
N ALA A 138 5.12 2.80 13.63
CA ALA A 138 4.39 1.97 14.57
C ALA A 138 5.32 1.47 15.68
N ALA A 139 4.79 1.42 16.91
CA ALA A 139 5.51 0.81 18.02
C ALA A 139 5.61 -0.70 17.81
N ASP A 140 6.77 -1.25 18.12
CA ASP A 140 6.99 -2.70 18.08
C ASP A 140 6.30 -3.39 19.27
#